data_0067f401881c60ba4e076394bb6b24c9
#
_entry.id   0067f401881c60ba4e076394bb6b24c9
#
_cell.length_a   1.000
_cell.length_b   1.000
_cell.length_c   1.000
_cell.angle_alpha   90.00
_cell.angle_beta   90.00
_cell.angle_gamma   90.00
#
_symmetry.space_group_name_H-M   'P 1'
#
loop_
_entity.id
_entity.type
_entity.pdbx_description
1 polymer ?
#
loop_
_entity_poly.entity_id
_entity_poly.type
_entity_poly.pdbx_seq_one_letter_code
_entity_poly.pdbx_strand_id
1 'polypeptide(L)'
;MLEIQSLSAGYGPFQAVHELSLILRPGTITGLLGANGAGKSSTLMCVAGHVLQQGGALRLDGQNISAWSPTERVRKGIAISPEGRRLFIDLTVQDNLRVGGMVQSADVFTHDRDRVLELFPRLGERLHSLACNLSGGEQQMLAIGRALMTRPRVIMIDELSLGLMPKVIDLCYQALLKLREEGMTIFLVEQNTER
;
A
#
# COMPACT_ATOMS: atom_id res chain seq x y z
N MET A 1 5.83 9.48 11.65
CA MET A 1 7.04 9.47 10.82
C MET A 1 7.57 8.05 10.73
N LEU A 2 7.86 7.56 9.52
CA LEU A 2 8.52 6.27 9.31
C LEU A 2 9.95 6.50 8.86
N GLU A 3 10.91 5.89 9.57
CA GLU A 3 12.33 6.04 9.29
C GLU A 3 12.93 4.68 8.92
N ILE A 4 13.66 4.66 7.85
CA ILE A 4 14.46 3.54 7.35
C ILE A 4 15.92 3.96 7.51
N GLN A 5 16.70 3.23 8.30
CA GLN A 5 18.08 3.56 8.65
C GLN A 5 19.01 2.42 8.22
N SER A 6 19.84 2.66 7.21
CA SER A 6 20.80 1.71 6.64
C SER A 6 20.23 0.30 6.42
N LEU A 7 18.99 0.25 5.90
CA LEU A 7 18.25 -0.99 5.73
C LEU A 7 18.95 -1.91 4.76
N SER A 8 19.27 -3.11 5.19
CA SER A 8 19.64 -4.25 4.37
C SER A 8 18.58 -5.33 4.52
N ALA A 9 18.09 -5.85 3.40
CA ALA A 9 16.99 -6.82 3.39
C ALA A 9 17.09 -7.78 2.21
N GLY A 10 16.53 -8.98 2.35
CA GLY A 10 16.59 -9.97 1.29
C GLY A 10 15.97 -11.32 1.62
N TYR A 11 16.24 -12.30 0.79
CA TYR A 11 15.65 -13.63 0.78
C TYR A 11 16.74 -14.68 1.04
N GLY A 12 16.76 -15.23 2.24
CA GLY A 12 17.84 -16.14 2.63
C GLY A 12 19.22 -15.47 2.50
N PRO A 13 20.18 -16.06 1.77
CA PRO A 13 21.50 -15.46 1.56
C PRO A 13 21.50 -14.31 0.52
N PHE A 14 20.44 -14.16 -0.27
CA PHE A 14 20.36 -13.13 -1.30
C PHE A 14 19.91 -11.80 -0.70
N GLN A 15 20.79 -10.81 -0.75
CA GLN A 15 20.49 -9.44 -0.31
C GLN A 15 19.99 -8.63 -1.52
N ALA A 16 18.75 -8.11 -1.41
CA ALA A 16 18.09 -7.33 -2.46
C ALA A 16 18.12 -5.82 -2.17
N VAL A 17 18.30 -5.43 -0.91
CA VAL A 17 18.37 -4.04 -0.47
C VAL A 17 19.67 -3.84 0.29
N HIS A 18 20.43 -2.79 -0.06
CA HIS A 18 21.75 -2.51 0.51
C HIS A 18 21.76 -1.13 1.17
N GLU A 19 21.84 -1.09 2.50
CA GLU A 19 22.05 0.11 3.34
C GLU A 19 21.16 1.32 2.98
N LEU A 20 19.90 1.07 2.56
CA LEU A 20 18.97 2.12 2.20
C LEU A 20 18.60 2.96 3.44
N SER A 21 18.72 4.28 3.33
CA SER A 21 18.24 5.22 4.34
C SER A 21 17.24 6.19 3.72
N LEU A 22 16.06 6.31 4.36
CA LEU A 22 14.96 7.14 3.89
C LEU A 22 14.06 7.55 5.06
N ILE A 23 13.50 8.75 4.99
CA ILE A 23 12.54 9.26 5.97
C ILE A 23 11.24 9.62 5.28
N LEU A 24 10.15 8.97 5.70
CA LEU A 24 8.79 9.33 5.28
C LEU A 24 8.19 10.26 6.33
N ARG A 25 8.01 11.52 5.93
CA ARG A 25 7.39 12.53 6.79
C ARG A 25 5.88 12.38 6.81
N PRO A 26 5.20 12.63 7.94
CA PRO A 26 3.75 12.60 8.01
C PRO A 26 3.10 13.51 6.96
N GLY A 27 2.03 13.04 6.32
CA GLY A 27 1.27 13.82 5.34
C GLY A 27 2.03 14.12 4.04
N THR A 28 3.04 13.32 3.69
CA THR A 28 3.76 13.48 2.42
C THR A 28 3.65 12.24 1.53
N ILE A 29 3.83 12.46 0.23
CA ILE A 29 4.07 11.39 -0.73
C ILE A 29 5.58 11.31 -0.95
N THR A 30 6.15 10.15 -0.70
CA THR A 30 7.58 9.85 -0.96
C THR A 30 7.67 8.79 -2.03
N GLY A 31 8.37 9.07 -3.14
CA GLY A 31 8.61 8.14 -4.23
C GLY A 31 9.96 7.43 -4.10
N LEU A 32 9.99 6.13 -4.29
CA LEU A 32 11.20 5.34 -4.51
C LEU A 32 11.21 4.88 -5.97
N LEU A 33 12.13 5.43 -6.72
CA LEU A 33 12.20 5.23 -8.17
C LEU A 33 13.43 4.41 -8.54
N GLY A 34 13.33 3.58 -9.56
CA GLY A 34 14.46 2.78 -10.01
C GLY A 34 14.09 1.66 -10.99
N ALA A 35 15.08 1.08 -11.63
CA ALA A 35 14.91 -0.03 -12.55
C ALA A 35 14.35 -1.30 -11.88
N ASN A 36 13.87 -2.25 -12.68
CA ASN A 36 13.50 -3.58 -12.18
C ASN A 36 14.72 -4.26 -11.57
N GLY A 37 14.49 -4.97 -10.46
CA GLY A 37 15.56 -5.61 -9.71
C GLY A 37 16.35 -4.69 -8.76
N ALA A 38 16.05 -3.37 -8.70
CA ALA A 38 16.74 -2.43 -7.81
C ALA A 38 16.35 -2.55 -6.30
N GLY A 39 15.57 -3.56 -5.93
CA GLY A 39 15.18 -3.80 -4.53
C GLY A 39 13.98 -2.99 -4.04
N LYS A 40 13.27 -2.28 -4.91
CA LYS A 40 12.12 -1.41 -4.56
C LYS A 40 11.01 -2.17 -3.82
N SER A 41 10.45 -3.19 -4.46
CA SER A 41 9.39 -4.04 -3.87
C SER A 41 9.89 -4.77 -2.63
N SER A 42 11.16 -5.21 -2.63
CA SER A 42 11.79 -5.84 -1.47
C SER A 42 11.87 -4.87 -0.27
N THR A 43 12.10 -3.59 -0.52
CA THR A 43 12.06 -2.53 0.50
C THR A 43 10.66 -2.42 1.11
N LEU A 44 9.61 -2.28 0.26
CA LEU A 44 8.23 -2.22 0.76
C LEU A 44 7.86 -3.48 1.55
N MET A 45 8.19 -4.66 1.01
CA MET A 45 7.89 -5.94 1.65
C MET A 45 8.65 -6.11 2.98
N CYS A 46 9.88 -5.58 3.09
CA CYS A 46 10.62 -5.57 4.36
C CYS A 46 9.96 -4.61 5.36
N VAL A 47 9.56 -3.40 4.94
CA VAL A 47 8.82 -2.46 5.80
C VAL A 47 7.47 -3.04 6.21
N ALA A 48 6.81 -3.83 5.37
CA ALA A 48 5.58 -4.55 5.72
C ALA A 48 5.81 -5.79 6.63
N GLY A 49 7.07 -6.23 6.78
CA GLY A 49 7.44 -7.38 7.62
C GLY A 49 7.39 -8.75 6.92
N HIS A 50 7.28 -8.76 5.59
CA HIS A 50 7.22 -9.99 4.79
C HIS A 50 8.58 -10.44 4.24
N VAL A 51 9.57 -9.56 4.22
CA VAL A 51 10.95 -9.85 3.81
C VAL A 51 11.87 -9.66 5.01
N LEU A 52 12.85 -10.53 5.15
CA LEU A 52 13.78 -10.51 6.28
C LEU A 52 14.66 -9.26 6.25
N GLN A 53 14.63 -8.51 7.34
CA GLN A 53 15.60 -7.45 7.61
C GLN A 53 16.92 -8.12 8.02
N GLN A 54 17.99 -7.87 7.26
CA GLN A 54 19.33 -8.42 7.48
C GLN A 54 20.25 -7.42 8.19
N GLY A 55 19.90 -6.11 8.14
CA GLY A 55 20.67 -5.05 8.79
C GLY A 55 19.90 -3.74 8.88
N GLY A 56 20.46 -2.79 9.61
CA GLY A 56 19.85 -1.47 9.82
C GLY A 56 18.72 -1.46 10.83
N ALA A 57 17.87 -0.42 10.78
CA ALA A 57 16.73 -0.28 11.68
C ALA A 57 15.52 0.34 10.96
N LEU A 58 14.32 -0.07 11.37
CA LEU A 58 13.05 0.54 10.98
C LEU A 58 12.41 1.17 12.22
N ARG A 59 11.98 2.43 12.12
CA ARG A 59 11.32 3.14 13.22
C ARG A 59 10.03 3.78 12.77
N LEU A 60 8.98 3.61 13.58
CA LEU A 60 7.70 4.31 13.43
C LEU A 60 7.52 5.22 14.64
N ASP A 61 7.49 6.55 14.41
CA ASP A 61 7.41 7.57 15.45
C ASP A 61 8.46 7.40 16.56
N GLY A 62 9.70 7.10 16.15
CA GLY A 62 10.83 6.86 17.06
C GLY A 62 10.89 5.45 17.66
N GLN A 63 9.81 4.68 17.63
CA GLN A 63 9.79 3.30 18.13
C GLN A 63 10.41 2.35 17.10
N ASN A 64 11.35 1.51 17.51
CA ASN A 64 11.92 0.47 16.65
C ASN A 64 10.88 -0.62 16.36
N ILE A 65 10.60 -0.85 15.09
CA ILE A 65 9.62 -1.82 14.61
C ILE A 65 10.25 -3.04 13.91
N SER A 66 11.57 -3.13 13.92
CA SER A 66 12.31 -4.18 13.18
C SER A 66 11.86 -5.60 13.57
N ALA A 67 11.55 -5.81 14.84
CA ALA A 67 11.11 -7.10 15.36
C ALA A 67 9.58 -7.35 15.26
N TRP A 68 8.80 -6.35 14.79
CA TRP A 68 7.35 -6.51 14.70
C TRP A 68 6.94 -7.45 13.57
N SER A 69 5.98 -8.32 13.86
CA SER A 69 5.32 -9.14 12.86
C SER A 69 4.53 -8.31 11.86
N PRO A 70 4.21 -8.83 10.66
CA PRO A 70 3.35 -8.14 9.69
C PRO A 70 2.01 -7.70 10.30
N THR A 71 1.39 -8.55 11.12
CA THR A 71 0.13 -8.25 11.80
C THR A 71 0.25 -7.06 12.76
N GLU A 72 1.35 -6.98 13.52
CA GLU A 72 1.60 -5.83 14.40
C GLU A 72 1.80 -4.55 13.61
N ARG A 73 2.54 -4.60 12.49
CA ARG A 73 2.74 -3.43 11.61
C ARG A 73 1.41 -2.91 11.06
N VAL A 74 0.54 -3.80 10.59
CA VAL A 74 -0.82 -3.43 10.14
C VAL A 74 -1.62 -2.79 11.29
N ARG A 75 -1.65 -3.41 12.47
CA ARG A 75 -2.35 -2.87 13.66
C ARG A 75 -1.81 -1.50 14.09
N LYS A 76 -0.56 -1.20 13.80
CA LYS A 76 0.08 0.09 14.08
C LYS A 76 -0.03 1.10 12.94
N GLY A 77 -0.77 0.73 11.88
CA GLY A 77 -1.13 1.64 10.80
C GLY A 77 -0.18 1.65 9.61
N ILE A 78 0.54 0.57 9.35
CA ILE A 78 1.32 0.38 8.12
C ILE A 78 0.56 -0.59 7.22
N ALA A 79 0.09 -0.13 6.05
CA ALA A 79 -0.56 -0.97 5.06
C ALA A 79 0.20 -0.98 3.74
N ILE A 80 -0.01 -2.03 2.95
CA ILE A 80 0.59 -2.19 1.63
C ILE A 80 -0.46 -2.59 0.59
N SER A 81 -0.42 -1.93 -0.57
CA SER A 81 -1.00 -2.38 -1.82
C SER A 81 0.14 -2.96 -2.67
N PRO A 82 0.32 -4.28 -2.70
CA PRO A 82 1.46 -4.90 -3.36
C PRO A 82 1.29 -4.94 -4.87
N GLU A 83 2.40 -5.12 -5.59
CA GLU A 83 2.40 -5.43 -7.02
C GLU A 83 1.48 -6.60 -7.34
N GLY A 84 0.85 -6.57 -8.52
CA GLY A 84 -0.09 -7.60 -8.95
C GLY A 84 -1.43 -7.57 -8.21
N ARG A 85 -1.72 -6.48 -7.45
CA ARG A 85 -3.01 -6.20 -6.77
C ARG A 85 -3.39 -7.22 -5.69
N ARG A 86 -3.11 -8.50 -5.88
CA ARG A 86 -3.35 -9.64 -4.98
C ARG A 86 -4.76 -9.63 -4.38
N LEU A 87 -5.76 -9.42 -5.24
CA LEU A 87 -7.15 -9.47 -4.86
C LEU A 87 -7.63 -10.91 -4.67
N PHE A 88 -8.68 -11.05 -3.87
CA PHE A 88 -9.46 -12.29 -3.82
C PHE A 88 -10.43 -12.26 -5.01
N ILE A 89 -10.01 -12.86 -6.14
CA ILE A 89 -10.66 -12.70 -7.44
C ILE A 89 -12.06 -13.32 -7.49
N ASP A 90 -12.32 -14.33 -6.66
CA ASP A 90 -13.61 -15.01 -6.52
C ASP A 90 -14.54 -14.35 -5.49
N LEU A 91 -14.09 -13.29 -4.83
CA LEU A 91 -14.89 -12.47 -3.93
C LEU A 91 -15.39 -11.21 -4.64
N THR A 92 -16.51 -10.67 -4.16
CA THR A 92 -17.05 -9.40 -4.64
C THR A 92 -16.15 -8.23 -4.25
N VAL A 93 -16.38 -7.05 -4.84
CA VAL A 93 -15.76 -5.78 -4.41
C VAL A 93 -16.00 -5.55 -2.91
N GLN A 94 -17.26 -5.68 -2.48
CA GLN A 94 -17.64 -5.52 -1.08
C GLN A 94 -16.90 -6.49 -0.16
N ASP A 95 -16.79 -7.76 -0.54
CA ASP A 95 -16.13 -8.77 0.28
C ASP A 95 -14.61 -8.56 0.33
N ASN A 96 -13.99 -8.13 -0.77
CA ASN A 96 -12.58 -7.71 -0.76
C ASN A 96 -12.34 -6.56 0.22
N LEU A 97 -13.21 -5.53 0.24
CA LEU A 97 -13.12 -4.44 1.21
C LEU A 97 -13.35 -4.95 2.63
N ARG A 98 -14.30 -5.88 2.83
CA ARG A 98 -14.57 -6.50 4.14
C ARG A 98 -13.37 -7.24 4.70
N VAL A 99 -12.60 -7.94 3.85
CA VAL A 99 -11.34 -8.59 4.28
C VAL A 99 -10.36 -7.55 4.84
N GLY A 100 -10.22 -6.37 4.21
CA GLY A 100 -9.38 -5.29 4.72
C GLY A 100 -9.84 -4.75 6.09
N GLY A 101 -11.15 -4.67 6.31
CA GLY A 101 -11.77 -4.16 7.53
C GLY A 101 -12.25 -5.24 8.52
N MET A 102 -11.82 -6.50 8.39
CA MET A 102 -12.39 -7.63 9.12
C MET A 102 -12.29 -7.57 10.65
N VAL A 103 -11.39 -6.75 11.17
CA VAL A 103 -11.20 -6.56 12.62
C VAL A 103 -12.01 -5.40 13.19
N GLN A 104 -12.80 -4.72 12.37
CA GLN A 104 -13.57 -3.54 12.73
C GLN A 104 -15.01 -3.88 13.08
N SER A 105 -15.68 -3.01 13.86
CA SER A 105 -17.13 -3.08 14.05
C SER A 105 -17.89 -2.78 12.75
N ALA A 106 -19.15 -3.20 12.68
CA ALA A 106 -19.99 -3.02 11.48
C ALA A 106 -20.15 -1.54 11.08
N ASP A 107 -20.34 -0.66 12.07
CA ASP A 107 -20.50 0.78 11.83
C ASP A 107 -19.22 1.41 11.30
N VAL A 108 -18.06 1.05 11.87
CA VAL A 108 -16.74 1.50 11.41
C VAL A 108 -16.46 1.00 9.99
N PHE A 109 -16.77 -0.28 9.71
CA PHE A 109 -16.63 -0.83 8.37
C PHE A 109 -17.46 -0.06 7.34
N THR A 110 -18.74 0.23 7.65
CA THR A 110 -19.63 0.94 6.74
C THR A 110 -19.09 2.34 6.42
N HIS A 111 -18.68 3.09 7.44
CA HIS A 111 -18.08 4.42 7.27
C HIS A 111 -16.82 4.38 6.38
N ASP A 112 -15.89 3.45 6.64
CA ASP A 112 -14.64 3.34 5.90
C ASP A 112 -14.86 2.87 4.45
N ARG A 113 -15.80 1.92 4.25
CA ARG A 113 -16.23 1.50 2.91
C ARG A 113 -16.76 2.70 2.12
N ASP A 114 -17.66 3.47 2.70
CA ASP A 114 -18.28 4.60 2.01
C ASP A 114 -17.23 5.65 1.64
N ARG A 115 -16.26 5.92 2.52
CA ARG A 115 -15.10 6.76 2.21
C ARG A 115 -14.26 6.21 1.03
N VAL A 116 -14.03 4.90 0.97
CA VAL A 116 -13.33 4.27 -0.18
C VAL A 116 -14.15 4.44 -1.46
N LEU A 117 -15.48 4.31 -1.39
CA LEU A 117 -16.35 4.49 -2.56
C LEU A 117 -16.44 5.96 -3.01
N GLU A 118 -16.28 6.93 -2.11
CA GLU A 118 -16.13 8.35 -2.46
C GLU A 118 -14.81 8.64 -3.18
N LEU A 119 -13.73 7.95 -2.80
CA LEU A 119 -12.44 8.05 -3.50
C LEU A 119 -12.47 7.36 -4.88
N PHE A 120 -13.19 6.24 -4.97
CA PHE A 120 -13.27 5.39 -6.15
C PHE A 120 -14.74 5.06 -6.51
N PRO A 121 -15.51 6.03 -7.05
CA PRO A 121 -16.95 5.84 -7.33
C PRO A 121 -17.26 4.63 -8.22
N ARG A 122 -16.35 4.28 -9.14
CA ARG A 122 -16.50 3.10 -10.01
C ARG A 122 -16.61 1.79 -9.23
N LEU A 123 -16.01 1.70 -8.05
CA LEU A 123 -16.16 0.53 -7.17
C LEU A 123 -17.58 0.42 -6.60
N GLY A 124 -18.23 1.57 -6.34
CA GLY A 124 -19.62 1.61 -5.88
C GLY A 124 -20.59 1.05 -6.92
N GLU A 125 -20.38 1.37 -8.20
CA GLU A 125 -21.17 0.84 -9.32
C GLU A 125 -20.99 -0.68 -9.49
N ARG A 126 -19.91 -1.23 -8.99
CA ARG A 126 -19.49 -2.63 -9.09
C ARG A 126 -19.46 -3.38 -7.74
N LEU A 127 -20.10 -2.85 -6.71
CA LEU A 127 -19.97 -3.33 -5.33
C LEU A 127 -20.23 -4.83 -5.17
N HIS A 128 -21.18 -5.36 -5.91
CA HIS A 128 -21.56 -6.79 -5.91
C HIS A 128 -20.94 -7.61 -7.05
N SER A 129 -20.10 -6.99 -7.89
CA SER A 129 -19.37 -7.70 -8.95
C SER A 129 -18.19 -8.47 -8.36
N LEU A 130 -17.90 -9.66 -8.89
CA LEU A 130 -16.68 -10.39 -8.55
C LEU A 130 -15.44 -9.59 -9.01
N ALA A 131 -14.37 -9.66 -8.24
CA ALA A 131 -13.14 -8.92 -8.54
C ALA A 131 -12.47 -9.39 -9.86
N CYS A 132 -12.66 -10.63 -10.27
CA CYS A 132 -12.20 -11.14 -11.59
C CYS A 132 -12.87 -10.44 -12.78
N ASN A 133 -14.08 -9.89 -12.60
CA ASN A 133 -14.85 -9.21 -13.65
C ASN A 133 -14.56 -7.71 -13.74
N LEU A 134 -13.63 -7.19 -12.92
CA LEU A 134 -13.20 -5.80 -12.93
C LEU A 134 -12.12 -5.57 -14.00
N SER A 135 -12.12 -4.37 -14.60
CA SER A 135 -10.98 -3.92 -15.40
C SER A 135 -9.72 -3.82 -14.55
N GLY A 136 -8.55 -3.82 -15.18
CA GLY A 136 -7.28 -3.68 -14.47
C GLY A 136 -7.21 -2.42 -13.60
N GLY A 137 -7.82 -1.32 -14.03
CA GLY A 137 -7.89 -0.09 -13.25
C GLY A 137 -8.81 -0.19 -12.04
N GLU A 138 -9.99 -0.80 -12.20
CA GLU A 138 -10.92 -1.03 -11.08
C GLU A 138 -10.30 -2.01 -10.06
N GLN A 139 -9.56 -3.01 -10.52
CA GLN A 139 -8.80 -3.90 -9.63
C GLN A 139 -7.73 -3.16 -8.84
N GLN A 140 -7.02 -2.20 -9.46
CA GLN A 140 -6.03 -1.37 -8.76
C GLN A 140 -6.68 -0.49 -7.70
N MET A 141 -7.79 0.18 -8.06
CA MET A 141 -8.59 0.96 -7.10
C MET A 141 -9.06 0.09 -5.92
N LEU A 142 -9.51 -1.14 -6.21
CA LEU A 142 -9.94 -2.08 -5.17
C LEU A 142 -8.78 -2.52 -4.26
N ALA A 143 -7.58 -2.75 -4.81
CA ALA A 143 -6.40 -3.11 -4.03
C ALA A 143 -6.00 -1.99 -3.06
N ILE A 144 -6.01 -0.73 -3.53
CA ILE A 144 -5.78 0.46 -2.70
C ILE A 144 -6.89 0.59 -1.67
N GLY A 145 -8.15 0.49 -2.08
CA GLY A 145 -9.33 0.56 -1.20
C GLY A 145 -9.26 -0.47 -0.08
N ARG A 146 -8.90 -1.72 -0.38
CA ARG A 146 -8.74 -2.78 0.62
C ARG A 146 -7.63 -2.44 1.63
N ALA A 147 -6.52 -1.86 1.19
CA ALA A 147 -5.47 -1.41 2.09
C ALA A 147 -5.95 -0.25 2.99
N LEU A 148 -6.74 0.69 2.46
CA LEU A 148 -7.33 1.79 3.22
C LEU A 148 -8.29 1.33 4.31
N MET A 149 -9.00 0.20 4.10
CA MET A 149 -9.88 -0.38 5.10
C MET A 149 -9.17 -0.78 6.40
N THR A 150 -7.85 -0.91 6.43
CA THR A 150 -7.07 -1.13 7.66
C THR A 150 -6.86 0.14 8.50
N ARG A 151 -7.36 1.32 8.04
CA ARG A 151 -7.11 2.64 8.64
C ARG A 151 -5.64 2.96 8.81
N PRO A 152 -4.85 2.91 7.73
CA PRO A 152 -3.41 3.09 7.84
C PRO A 152 -3.04 4.56 8.12
N ARG A 153 -1.92 4.75 8.79
CA ARG A 153 -1.21 6.05 8.92
C ARG A 153 -0.18 6.19 7.81
N VAL A 154 0.35 5.07 7.35
CA VAL A 154 1.28 4.95 6.22
C VAL A 154 0.72 3.91 5.26
N ILE A 155 0.43 4.31 4.02
CA ILE A 155 0.11 3.38 2.95
C ILE A 155 1.29 3.27 1.99
N MET A 156 1.68 2.05 1.69
CA MET A 156 2.74 1.73 0.74
C MET A 156 2.10 1.14 -0.52
N ILE A 157 2.51 1.62 -1.69
CA ILE A 157 1.94 1.19 -2.98
C ILE A 157 3.08 0.81 -3.90
N ASP A 158 3.02 -0.43 -4.39
CA ASP A 158 4.01 -1.00 -5.30
C ASP A 158 3.48 -0.99 -6.74
N GLU A 159 4.18 -0.25 -7.62
CA GLU A 159 3.90 -0.13 -9.05
C GLU A 159 2.42 0.17 -9.38
N LEU A 160 1.95 1.33 -8.92
CA LEU A 160 0.57 1.80 -9.14
C LEU A 160 0.24 1.89 -10.63
N SER A 161 1.20 2.35 -11.46
CA SER A 161 0.98 2.67 -12.88
C SER A 161 1.04 1.46 -13.81
N LEU A 162 1.55 0.31 -13.34
CA LEU A 162 1.87 -0.84 -14.18
C LEU A 162 0.64 -1.41 -14.90
N GLY A 163 0.68 -1.39 -16.25
CA GLY A 163 -0.36 -1.98 -17.09
C GLY A 163 -1.71 -1.24 -17.07
N LEU A 164 -1.72 0.02 -16.64
CA LEU A 164 -2.92 0.85 -16.59
C LEU A 164 -2.96 1.90 -17.70
N MET A 165 -4.17 2.24 -18.12
CA MET A 165 -4.38 3.38 -19.03
C MET A 165 -4.10 4.71 -18.31
N PRO A 166 -3.56 5.74 -19.01
CA PRO A 166 -3.21 7.03 -18.44
C PRO A 166 -4.31 7.65 -17.56
N LYS A 167 -5.53 7.67 -18.06
CA LYS A 167 -6.70 8.24 -17.35
C LYS A 167 -6.97 7.55 -16.00
N VAL A 168 -6.72 6.24 -15.91
CA VAL A 168 -6.90 5.49 -14.66
C VAL A 168 -5.78 5.80 -13.68
N ILE A 169 -4.56 5.93 -14.18
CA ILE A 169 -3.40 6.35 -13.38
C ILE A 169 -3.68 7.72 -12.75
N ASP A 170 -4.16 8.68 -13.55
CA ASP A 170 -4.50 10.03 -13.06
C ASP A 170 -5.56 9.98 -11.95
N LEU A 171 -6.60 9.15 -12.09
CA LEU A 171 -7.62 8.97 -11.05
C LEU A 171 -7.01 8.42 -9.75
N CYS A 172 -6.12 7.43 -9.85
CA CYS A 172 -5.43 6.89 -8.68
C CYS A 172 -4.54 7.95 -8.01
N TYR A 173 -3.78 8.72 -8.78
CA TYR A 173 -2.95 9.80 -8.23
C TYR A 173 -3.79 10.90 -7.57
N GLN A 174 -4.92 11.29 -8.15
CA GLN A 174 -5.84 12.24 -7.53
C GLN A 174 -6.36 11.72 -6.18
N ALA A 175 -6.72 10.44 -6.09
CA ALA A 175 -7.11 9.83 -4.82
C ALA A 175 -5.96 9.88 -3.79
N LEU A 176 -4.72 9.61 -4.20
CA LEU A 176 -3.56 9.69 -3.31
C LEU A 176 -3.28 11.13 -2.85
N LEU A 177 -3.45 12.12 -3.73
CA LEU A 177 -3.30 13.54 -3.37
C LEU A 177 -4.34 13.95 -2.33
N LYS A 178 -5.61 13.52 -2.49
CA LYS A 178 -6.67 13.77 -1.50
C LYS A 178 -6.33 13.12 -0.15
N LEU A 179 -5.89 11.86 -0.15
CA LEU A 179 -5.46 11.18 1.08
C LEU A 179 -4.29 11.89 1.78
N ARG A 180 -3.32 12.40 1.02
CA ARG A 180 -2.21 13.21 1.56
C ARG A 180 -2.73 14.50 2.21
N GLU A 181 -3.69 15.20 1.59
CA GLU A 181 -4.31 16.41 2.14
C GLU A 181 -5.04 16.13 3.46
N GLU A 182 -5.58 14.93 3.61
CA GLU A 182 -6.17 14.42 4.85
C GLU A 182 -5.11 13.97 5.89
N GLY A 183 -3.81 14.15 5.60
CA GLY A 183 -2.71 13.84 6.51
C GLY A 183 -2.11 12.45 6.40
N MET A 184 -2.54 11.64 5.41
CA MET A 184 -1.97 10.29 5.21
C MET A 184 -0.56 10.36 4.65
N THR A 185 0.32 9.51 5.15
CA THR A 185 1.69 9.33 4.62
C THR A 185 1.67 8.24 3.55
N ILE A 186 2.24 8.55 2.38
CA ILE A 186 2.20 7.65 1.23
C ILE A 186 3.63 7.34 0.79
N PHE A 187 3.96 6.05 0.68
CA PHE A 187 5.21 5.56 0.13
C PHE A 187 4.93 4.85 -1.20
N LEU A 188 5.29 5.49 -2.29
CA LEU A 188 5.05 5.01 -3.64
C LEU A 188 6.32 4.45 -4.24
N VAL A 189 6.24 3.26 -4.82
CA VAL A 189 7.32 2.65 -5.60
C VAL A 189 6.91 2.62 -7.07
N GLU A 190 7.78 3.12 -7.94
CA GLU A 190 7.55 3.19 -9.39
C GLU A 190 8.82 2.86 -10.17
N GLN A 191 8.63 2.34 -11.37
CA GLN A 191 9.73 2.06 -12.29
C GLN A 191 10.06 3.28 -13.16
N ASN A 192 9.04 4.04 -13.58
CA ASN A 192 9.20 5.13 -14.56
C ASN A 192 8.86 6.49 -13.92
N THR A 193 9.68 7.50 -14.27
CA THR A 193 9.56 8.87 -13.76
C THR A 193 8.92 9.85 -14.74
N GLU A 194 8.55 9.41 -15.96
CA GLU A 194 8.05 10.28 -17.02
C GLU A 194 6.60 10.72 -16.88
N ARG A 195 6.14 11.00 -15.62
CA ARG A 195 4.83 11.61 -15.40
C ARG A 195 4.80 12.58 -14.22
#